data_dadb7d2be566c1b3ecb4ebaac7b6fdba
#
_entry.id   dadb7d2be566c1b3ecb4ebaac7b6fdba
#
_cell.length_a   1.000
_cell.length_b   1.000
_cell.length_c   1.000
_cell.angle_alpha   90.00
_cell.angle_beta   90.00
_cell.angle_gamma   90.00
#
_symmetry.space_group_name_H-M   'P 1'
#
loop_
_entity.id
_entity.type
_entity.pdbx_description
1 polymer ?
#
loop_
_entity_poly.entity_id
_entity_poly.type
_entity_poly.pdbx_seq_one_letter_code
_entity_poly.pdbx_strand_id
1 'polypeptide(L)'
;MCIRDSAIRMPGVITNEKIKILKEADYYFIQALKDHGLYHKIWQAYAALLPVKTVGVMGDNRTYEYLCLLRAITSEDGMTADFYEFKKSFMQTISNKIVNSIRGINRVVYDVTSKPPSTIELE
;
A
#
# COMPACT_ATOMS: atom_id res chain seq x y z
N MET A 1 7.36 0.63 11.49
CA MET A 1 7.98 -0.18 10.42
C MET A 1 9.48 -0.06 10.53
N CYS A 2 10.19 -1.18 10.62
CA CYS A 2 11.65 -1.18 10.68
C CYS A 2 12.26 -1.15 9.27
N ILE A 3 13.57 -0.91 9.18
CA ILE A 3 14.27 -0.83 7.89
C ILE A 3 14.15 -2.16 7.12
N ARG A 4 14.20 -3.29 7.82
CA ARG A 4 14.06 -4.60 7.20
C ARG A 4 12.71 -4.77 6.52
N ASP A 5 11.61 -4.39 7.20
CA ASP A 5 10.26 -4.47 6.66
C ASP A 5 10.10 -3.51 5.48
N SER A 6 10.70 -2.32 5.57
CA SER A 6 10.69 -1.36 4.48
C SER A 6 11.39 -1.90 3.23
N ALA A 7 12.50 -2.63 3.41
CA ALA A 7 13.26 -3.19 2.28
C ALA A 7 12.45 -4.18 1.46
N ILE A 8 11.70 -5.07 2.09
CA ILE A 8 10.89 -6.06 1.37
C ILE A 8 9.64 -5.46 0.73
N ARG A 9 9.23 -4.27 1.18
CA ARG A 9 8.06 -3.55 0.65
C ARG A 9 8.45 -2.43 -0.31
N MET A 10 9.72 -2.38 -0.69
CA MET A 10 10.28 -1.38 -1.58
C MET A 10 11.28 -2.02 -2.53
N PRO A 11 10.76 -2.81 -3.52
CA PRO A 11 11.64 -3.46 -4.48
C PRO A 11 12.50 -2.44 -5.23
N GLY A 12 13.75 -2.82 -5.53
CA GLY A 12 14.68 -1.95 -6.22
C GLY A 12 15.63 -1.23 -5.28
N VAL A 13 16.13 -0.08 -5.72
CA VAL A 13 17.12 0.69 -4.96
C VAL A 13 16.44 1.37 -3.77
N ILE A 14 17.01 1.16 -2.58
CA ILE A 14 16.52 1.74 -1.33
C ILE A 14 17.17 3.11 -1.12
N THR A 15 16.34 4.12 -0.86
CA THR A 15 16.80 5.47 -0.50
C THR A 15 16.06 5.96 0.72
N ASN A 16 16.66 6.92 1.44
CA ASN A 16 16.01 7.52 2.61
C ASN A 16 14.70 8.22 2.24
N GLU A 17 14.65 8.84 1.09
CA GLU A 17 13.43 9.48 0.59
C GLU A 17 12.31 8.48 0.37
N LYS A 18 12.59 7.35 -0.28
CA LYS A 18 11.62 6.28 -0.52
C LYS A 18 11.14 5.66 0.77
N ILE A 19 12.03 5.45 1.73
CA ILE A 19 11.67 4.92 3.05
C ILE A 19 10.67 5.84 3.74
N LYS A 20 10.92 7.14 3.70
CA LYS A 20 10.00 8.13 4.30
C LYS A 20 8.62 8.08 3.64
N ILE A 21 8.59 8.06 2.32
CA ILE A 21 7.33 7.99 1.56
C ILE A 21 6.55 6.72 1.92
N LEU A 22 7.24 5.58 1.95
CA LEU A 22 6.64 4.30 2.28
C LEU A 22 6.07 4.29 3.70
N LYS A 23 6.82 4.79 4.67
CA LYS A 23 6.36 4.84 6.08
C LYS A 23 5.11 5.69 6.23
N GLU A 24 5.04 6.82 5.54
CA GLU A 24 3.85 7.68 5.57
C GLU A 24 2.64 6.96 4.95
N ALA A 25 2.82 6.31 3.80
CA ALA A 25 1.74 5.57 3.15
C ALA A 25 1.23 4.44 4.03
N ASP A 26 2.13 3.67 4.61
CA ASP A 26 1.78 2.57 5.51
C ASP A 26 1.03 3.09 6.74
N TYR A 27 1.49 4.19 7.32
CA TYR A 27 0.84 4.81 8.46
C TYR A 27 -0.61 5.19 8.13
N TYR A 28 -0.84 5.87 7.02
CA TYR A 28 -2.20 6.29 6.64
C TYR A 28 -3.10 5.09 6.38
N PHE A 29 -2.57 4.05 5.75
CA PHE A 29 -3.35 2.84 5.47
C PHE A 29 -3.74 2.12 6.76
N ILE A 30 -2.79 1.86 7.64
CA ILE A 30 -3.05 1.19 8.92
C ILE A 30 -4.00 2.02 9.79
N GLN A 31 -3.80 3.33 9.83
CA GLN A 31 -4.67 4.22 10.61
C GLN A 31 -6.11 4.20 10.07
N ALA A 32 -6.28 4.20 8.76
CA ALA A 32 -7.61 4.10 8.15
C ALA A 32 -8.30 2.78 8.50
N LEU A 33 -7.55 1.67 8.53
CA LEU A 33 -8.09 0.38 8.96
C LEU A 33 -8.59 0.43 10.39
N LYS A 34 -7.83 1.05 11.28
CA LYS A 34 -8.23 1.21 12.69
C LYS A 34 -9.45 2.10 12.82
N ASP A 35 -9.47 3.23 12.12
CA ASP A 35 -10.56 4.19 12.20
C ASP A 35 -11.89 3.63 11.69
N HIS A 36 -11.84 2.69 10.76
CA HIS A 36 -13.04 2.04 10.20
C HIS A 36 -13.37 0.71 10.87
N GLY A 37 -12.67 0.34 11.95
CA GLY A 37 -12.90 -0.90 12.67
C GLY A 37 -12.55 -2.16 11.88
N LEU A 38 -11.67 -2.06 10.89
CA LEU A 38 -11.29 -3.17 10.02
C LEU A 38 -10.00 -3.87 10.43
N TYR A 39 -9.20 -3.24 11.28
CA TYR A 39 -7.86 -3.72 11.63
C TYR A 39 -7.88 -5.15 12.19
N HIS A 40 -8.87 -5.46 13.01
CA HIS A 40 -9.00 -6.78 13.64
C HIS A 40 -9.56 -7.86 12.71
N LYS A 41 -10.13 -7.45 11.57
CA LYS A 41 -10.69 -8.39 10.59
C LYS A 41 -9.66 -8.84 9.56
N ILE A 42 -8.49 -8.23 9.57
CA ILE A 42 -7.44 -8.45 8.60
C ILE A 42 -6.26 -9.09 9.30
N TRP A 43 -5.73 -10.16 8.69
CA TRP A 43 -4.61 -10.89 9.28
C TRP A 43 -3.30 -10.13 9.11
N GLN A 44 -3.08 -9.58 7.91
CA GLN A 44 -1.90 -8.75 7.63
C GLN A 44 -2.25 -7.69 6.59
N ALA A 45 -1.76 -6.48 6.81
CA ALA A 45 -1.95 -5.36 5.89
C ALA A 45 -0.69 -4.51 5.84
N TYR A 46 -0.36 -4.01 4.64
CA TYR A 46 0.78 -3.12 4.47
C TYR A 46 0.66 -2.31 3.19
N ALA A 47 1.44 -1.23 3.13
CA ALA A 47 1.70 -0.49 1.90
C ALA A 47 3.07 -0.86 1.37
N ALA A 48 3.22 -0.81 0.05
CA ALA A 48 4.51 -1.00 -0.63
C ALA A 48 4.71 0.13 -1.62
N LEU A 49 5.98 0.49 -1.87
CA LEU A 49 6.35 1.49 -2.86
C LEU A 49 7.06 0.79 -4.00
N LEU A 50 6.46 0.79 -5.18
CA LEU A 50 7.02 0.11 -6.35
C LEU A 50 8.00 1.03 -7.08
N PRO A 51 9.09 0.49 -7.66
CA PRO A 51 10.12 1.28 -8.32
C PRO A 51 9.71 1.71 -9.73
N VAL A 52 8.48 2.10 -9.88
CA VAL A 52 7.89 2.49 -11.16
C VAL A 52 7.23 3.85 -10.98
N LYS A 53 7.54 4.77 -11.86
CA LYS A 53 6.87 6.08 -11.87
C LYS A 53 5.77 6.07 -12.91
N THR A 54 4.63 6.65 -12.56
CA THR A 54 3.46 6.73 -13.43
C THR A 54 3.06 8.18 -13.63
N VAL A 55 2.37 8.41 -14.74
CA VAL A 55 1.86 9.73 -15.06
C VAL A 55 0.57 9.97 -14.29
N GLY A 56 0.47 11.15 -13.67
CA GLY A 56 -0.73 11.61 -12.99
C GLY A 56 -1.05 13.05 -13.42
N VAL A 57 -2.19 13.53 -12.98
CA VAL A 57 -2.62 14.90 -13.20
C VAL A 57 -3.01 15.50 -11.85
N MET A 58 -2.34 16.58 -11.47
CA MET A 58 -2.61 17.31 -10.23
C MET A 58 -2.93 18.75 -10.62
N GLY A 59 -4.23 19.10 -10.61
CA GLY A 59 -4.68 20.37 -11.16
C GLY A 59 -4.45 20.41 -12.67
N ASP A 60 -3.78 21.44 -13.16
CA ASP A 60 -3.45 21.59 -14.59
C ASP A 60 -2.11 20.97 -14.95
N ASN A 61 -1.37 20.42 -13.97
CA ASN A 61 -0.02 19.88 -14.16
C ASN A 61 -0.02 18.37 -14.26
N ARG A 62 0.80 17.84 -15.16
CA ARG A 62 1.12 16.42 -15.20
C ARG A 62 2.20 16.14 -14.16
N THR A 63 2.08 15.00 -13.48
CA THR A 63 3.07 14.53 -12.51
C THR A 63 3.65 13.20 -12.96
N TYR A 64 4.86 12.90 -12.48
CA TYR A 64 5.54 11.65 -12.76
C TYR A 64 6.10 11.16 -11.43
N GLU A 65 5.33 10.32 -10.75
CA GLU A 65 5.61 9.92 -9.37
C GLU A 65 5.47 8.42 -9.19
N TYR A 66 5.82 7.94 -7.99
CA TYR A 66 5.79 6.53 -7.68
C TYR A 66 4.38 5.99 -7.54
N LEU A 67 4.28 4.68 -7.72
CA LEU A 67 3.06 3.91 -7.53
C LEU A 67 3.10 3.24 -6.16
N CYS A 68 2.04 3.44 -5.39
CA CYS A 68 1.88 2.81 -4.09
C CYS A 68 0.95 1.61 -4.22
N LEU A 69 1.37 0.47 -3.71
CA LEU A 69 0.55 -0.74 -3.67
C LEU A 69 0.08 -0.98 -2.24
N LEU A 70 -1.21 -1.25 -2.09
CA LEU A 70 -1.79 -1.67 -0.82
C LEU A 70 -2.10 -3.16 -0.88
N ARG A 71 -1.86 -3.84 0.23
CA ARG A 71 -2.21 -5.25 0.37
C ARG A 71 -2.81 -5.50 1.73
N ALA A 72 -3.92 -6.23 1.75
CA ALA A 72 -4.57 -6.66 2.97
C ALA A 72 -5.12 -8.06 2.74
N ILE A 73 -4.84 -8.97 3.65
CA ILE A 73 -5.23 -10.37 3.49
C ILE A 73 -5.91 -10.92 4.73
N THR A 74 -6.72 -11.93 4.51
CA THR A 74 -7.24 -12.80 5.56
C THR A 74 -6.62 -14.19 5.39
N SER A 75 -6.34 -14.84 6.51
CA SER A 75 -5.77 -16.18 6.52
C SER A 75 -6.09 -16.85 7.84
N GLU A 76 -6.22 -18.19 7.82
CA GLU A 76 -6.37 -18.97 9.04
C GLU A 76 -5.06 -19.59 9.49
N ASP A 77 -4.19 -19.95 8.56
CA ASP A 77 -2.98 -20.73 8.84
C ASP A 77 -1.70 -20.14 8.24
N GLY A 78 -1.79 -19.06 7.47
CA GLY A 78 -0.65 -18.46 6.80
C GLY A 78 -0.18 -19.19 5.55
N MET A 79 -0.66 -20.41 5.31
CA MET A 79 -0.30 -21.18 4.10
C MET A 79 -1.15 -20.78 2.91
N THR A 80 -2.41 -20.49 3.16
CA THR A 80 -3.33 -19.93 2.16
C THR A 80 -3.85 -18.60 2.65
N ALA A 81 -4.09 -17.67 1.74
CA ALA A 81 -4.58 -16.36 2.10
C ALA A 81 -5.39 -15.77 0.95
N ASP A 82 -6.41 -15.03 1.32
CA ASP A 82 -7.24 -14.29 0.37
C ASP A 82 -7.08 -12.81 0.61
N PHE A 83 -7.21 -12.00 -0.46
CA PHE A 83 -7.25 -10.56 -0.27
C PHE A 83 -8.55 -10.16 0.45
N TYR A 84 -8.46 -9.13 1.29
CA TYR A 84 -9.63 -8.58 1.97
C TYR A 84 -10.40 -7.71 0.99
N GLU A 85 -11.71 -7.92 0.90
CA GLU A 85 -12.55 -7.14 0.00
C GLU A 85 -13.03 -5.87 0.70
N PHE A 86 -12.49 -4.73 0.28
CA PHE A 86 -12.89 -3.43 0.81
C PHE A 86 -14.07 -2.86 0.03
N LYS A 87 -14.89 -2.06 0.72
CA LYS A 87 -15.90 -1.26 0.04
C LYS A 87 -15.24 -0.20 -0.84
N LYS A 88 -15.86 0.11 -1.96
CA LYS A 88 -15.34 1.13 -2.89
C LYS A 88 -15.13 2.47 -2.18
N SER A 89 -16.04 2.86 -1.29
CA SER A 89 -15.92 4.12 -0.54
C SER A 89 -14.66 4.16 0.32
N PHE A 90 -14.30 3.04 0.97
CA PHE A 90 -13.06 2.95 1.73
C PHE A 90 -11.85 3.11 0.83
N MET A 91 -11.83 2.41 -0.31
CA MET A 91 -10.73 2.45 -1.25
C MET A 91 -10.52 3.86 -1.80
N GLN A 92 -11.60 4.55 -2.14
CA GLN A 92 -11.52 5.94 -2.60
C GLN A 92 -10.98 6.88 -1.52
N THR A 93 -11.43 6.70 -0.27
CA THR A 93 -10.98 7.52 0.85
C THR A 93 -9.49 7.36 1.10
N ILE A 94 -8.99 6.12 1.17
CA ILE A 94 -7.58 5.88 1.44
C ILE A 94 -6.70 6.30 0.26
N SER A 95 -7.13 6.04 -0.96
CA SER A 95 -6.40 6.47 -2.16
C SER A 95 -6.24 7.98 -2.20
N ASN A 96 -7.33 8.71 -1.98
CA ASN A 96 -7.30 10.18 -1.94
C ASN A 96 -6.42 10.70 -0.82
N LYS A 97 -6.50 10.07 0.35
CA LYS A 97 -5.68 10.47 1.51
C LYS A 97 -4.19 10.34 1.21
N ILE A 98 -3.79 9.21 0.64
CA ILE A 98 -2.38 8.95 0.32
C ILE A 98 -1.90 9.92 -0.75
N VAL A 99 -2.62 10.04 -1.86
CA VAL A 99 -2.18 10.88 -2.99
C VAL A 99 -2.13 12.35 -2.60
N ASN A 100 -3.11 12.82 -1.82
CA ASN A 100 -3.19 14.24 -1.45
C ASN A 100 -2.24 14.61 -0.30
N SER A 101 -1.85 13.66 0.52
CA SER A 101 -1.05 13.93 1.71
C SER A 101 0.44 13.64 1.52
N ILE A 102 0.80 12.80 0.57
CA ILE A 102 2.17 12.36 0.38
C ILE A 102 2.69 12.82 -0.98
N ARG A 103 3.72 13.67 -0.95
CA ARG A 103 4.45 14.03 -2.16
C ARG A 103 5.28 12.84 -2.62
N GLY A 104 5.17 12.47 -3.88
CA GLY A 104 5.93 11.36 -4.44
C GLY A 104 5.08 10.15 -4.84
N ILE A 105 3.79 10.15 -4.50
CA ILE A 105 2.84 9.11 -4.91
C ILE A 105 1.69 9.77 -5.65
N ASN A 106 1.41 9.32 -6.87
CA ASN A 106 0.28 9.82 -7.65
C ASN A 106 -0.71 8.72 -8.06
N ARG A 107 -0.46 7.48 -7.63
CA ARG A 107 -1.34 6.36 -7.97
C ARG A 107 -1.29 5.30 -6.88
N VAL A 108 -2.47 4.80 -6.52
CA VAL A 108 -2.60 3.72 -5.55
C VAL A 108 -3.25 2.52 -6.24
N VAL A 109 -2.67 1.34 -6.06
CA VAL A 109 -3.23 0.08 -6.56
C VAL A 109 -3.42 -0.87 -5.38
N TYR A 110 -4.32 -1.83 -5.54
CA TYR A 110 -4.59 -2.83 -4.51
C TYR A 110 -4.30 -4.22 -5.07
N ASP A 111 -3.48 -5.00 -4.36
CA ASP A 111 -3.13 -6.36 -4.77
C ASP A 111 -4.27 -7.31 -4.43
N VAL A 112 -4.89 -7.87 -5.46
CA VAL A 112 -6.06 -8.78 -5.33
C VAL A 112 -5.68 -10.24 -5.53
N THR A 113 -4.39 -10.57 -5.45
CA THR A 113 -3.91 -11.93 -5.71
C THR A 113 -3.90 -12.74 -4.43
N SER A 114 -4.52 -13.90 -4.47
CA SER A 114 -4.55 -14.83 -3.34
C SER A 114 -3.26 -15.64 -3.23
N LYS A 115 -3.00 -16.19 -2.08
CA LYS A 115 -1.91 -17.15 -1.86
C LYS A 115 -2.49 -18.56 -1.74
N PRO A 116 -2.14 -19.53 -2.61
CA PRO A 116 -1.38 -19.37 -3.83
C PRO A 116 -2.17 -18.63 -4.91
N PRO A 117 -1.57 -18.11 -6.00
CA PRO A 117 -0.17 -18.32 -6.44
C PRO A 117 0.82 -17.31 -5.86
N SER A 118 0.36 -16.19 -5.33
CA SER A 118 1.30 -15.20 -4.80
C SER A 118 1.72 -15.54 -3.37
N THR A 119 2.69 -14.80 -2.88
CA THR A 119 3.04 -14.78 -1.46
C THR A 119 2.33 -13.61 -0.79
N ILE A 120 2.36 -13.55 0.55
CA ILE A 120 1.76 -12.45 1.29
C ILE A 120 2.58 -11.19 1.05
N GLU A 121 3.88 -11.23 1.35
CA GLU A 121 4.81 -10.15 1.06
C GLU A 121 5.27 -10.22 -0.40
N LEU A 122 5.86 -9.13 -0.91
CA LEU A 122 6.35 -9.07 -2.28
C LEU A 122 7.66 -9.83 -2.50
N GLU A 123 8.43 -10.00 -1.43
CA GLU A 123 9.69 -10.74 -1.45
C GLU A 123 9.79 -11.72 -0.28
#